data_2bfb2a86e647b376a227f3dbcaea36d5
#
_entry.id   2bfb2a86e647b376a227f3dbcaea36d5
#
_cell.length_a   1.000
_cell.length_b   1.000
_cell.length_c   1.000
_cell.angle_alpha   90.00
_cell.angle_beta   90.00
_cell.angle_gamma   90.00
#
_symmetry.space_group_name_H-M   'P 1'
#
loop_
_entity.id
_entity.type
_entity.pdbx_description
1 polymer ?
#
loop_
_entity_poly.entity_id
_entity_poly.type
_entity_poly.pdbx_seq_one_letter_code
_entity_poly.pdbx_strand_id
1 'polypeptide(L)'
;TIVSQLIRSSGAFFTAETLRDRRFYGAKIIPNRGAWIEVETDQNNVLWIKVDRKRKVAATALLRAFGYSTDEIKKQFADVNNHPNIDYIENTLKKDISVSEDESMIEVYKRIRPGDLAMADNARSLVNSMFFNFDRYDLGRVGVYKFNTKFELGLGRKDFEDKENRVLSPEKVMLVIKEVVRLNVTQDKPDDIDHLGNRRIRAIGELVQNRFRVGLSRMERIVKDRMSTYEIDNLTPNKLINARPVIGSVREFFMSSQLSQFMDQVNPLAELEHKRRISALGPGGLSRDRAGFEVRDVHTTHYGRICPIAT
;
A
#
# COMPACT_ATOMS: atom_id res chain seq x y z
N THR A 1 -23.47 -6.99 14.98
CA THR A 1 -23.18 -7.35 13.59
C THR A 1 -21.89 -6.70 13.11
N ILE A 2 -21.26 -7.23 12.08
CA ILE A 2 -20.08 -6.65 11.46
C ILE A 2 -20.47 -6.14 10.07
N VAL A 3 -20.24 -4.86 9.86
CA VAL A 3 -20.50 -4.19 8.57
C VAL A 3 -19.33 -4.45 7.63
N SER A 4 -19.61 -4.80 6.38
CA SER A 4 -18.60 -4.95 5.33
C SER A 4 -17.96 -3.61 5.01
N GLN A 5 -16.67 -3.63 4.66
CA GLN A 5 -15.92 -2.42 4.36
C GLN A 5 -15.64 -2.29 2.87
N LEU A 6 -15.86 -1.10 2.32
CA LEU A 6 -15.46 -0.76 0.96
C LEU A 6 -14.09 -0.07 0.98
N ILE A 7 -13.10 -0.71 0.37
CA ILE A 7 -11.71 -0.22 0.33
C ILE A 7 -11.21 -0.14 -1.11
N ARG A 8 -10.10 0.55 -1.31
CA ARG A 8 -9.39 0.52 -2.58
C ARG A 8 -8.82 -0.88 -2.85
N SER A 9 -8.93 -1.32 -4.07
CA SER A 9 -8.32 -2.58 -4.53
C SER A 9 -6.79 -2.47 -4.53
N SER A 10 -6.10 -3.60 -4.41
CA SER A 10 -4.64 -3.66 -4.61
C SER A 10 -4.27 -3.41 -6.08
N GLY A 11 -3.09 -2.84 -6.31
CA GLY A 11 -2.57 -2.53 -7.65
C GLY A 11 -1.84 -1.19 -7.71
N ALA A 12 -1.50 -0.76 -8.93
CA ALA A 12 -0.96 0.57 -9.19
C ALA A 12 -2.04 1.47 -9.79
N PHE A 13 -2.23 2.65 -9.21
CA PHE A 13 -3.22 3.64 -9.62
C PHE A 13 -2.52 4.96 -9.91
N PHE A 14 -2.83 5.55 -11.06
CA PHE A 14 -2.31 6.85 -11.46
C PHE A 14 -3.34 7.93 -11.16
N THR A 15 -2.88 9.00 -10.53
CA THR A 15 -3.70 10.14 -10.12
C THR A 15 -3.17 11.40 -10.77
N ALA A 16 -4.02 12.37 -11.01
CA ALA A 16 -3.60 13.71 -11.39
C ALA A 16 -4.11 14.71 -10.36
N GLU A 17 -3.28 15.66 -10.01
CA GLU A 17 -3.61 16.79 -9.16
C GLU A 17 -3.44 18.07 -9.97
N THR A 18 -4.46 18.92 -10.01
CA THR A 18 -4.40 20.20 -10.71
C THR A 18 -4.00 21.29 -9.74
N LEU A 19 -2.88 21.94 -9.99
CA LEU A 19 -2.39 23.04 -9.19
C LEU A 19 -2.04 24.22 -10.12
N ARG A 20 -2.70 25.38 -9.94
CA ARG A 20 -2.48 26.59 -10.75
C ARG A 20 -2.54 26.29 -12.26
N ASP A 21 -3.60 25.64 -12.71
CA ASP A 21 -3.88 25.26 -14.11
C ASP A 21 -2.90 24.26 -14.74
N ARG A 22 -1.97 23.71 -13.99
CA ARG A 22 -1.11 22.60 -14.43
C ARG A 22 -1.52 21.31 -13.75
N ARG A 23 -1.55 20.23 -14.51
CA ARG A 23 -1.75 18.87 -14.00
C ARG A 23 -0.41 18.23 -13.67
N PHE A 24 -0.31 17.72 -12.48
CA PHE A 24 0.84 16.94 -12.01
C PHE A 24 0.36 15.51 -11.76
N TYR A 25 1.05 14.57 -12.36
CA TYR A 25 0.70 13.16 -12.23
C TYR A 25 1.50 12.51 -11.12
N GLY A 26 0.85 11.58 -10.46
CA GLY A 26 1.43 10.74 -9.44
C GLY A 26 0.89 9.32 -9.55
N ALA A 27 1.44 8.43 -8.76
CA ALA A 27 0.98 7.05 -8.67
C ALA A 27 0.90 6.57 -7.24
N LYS A 28 0.01 5.62 -6.98
CA LYS A 28 -0.10 4.94 -5.69
C LYS A 28 -0.04 3.44 -5.91
N ILE A 29 0.98 2.79 -5.35
CA ILE A 29 1.06 1.34 -5.29
C ILE A 29 0.41 0.90 -3.98
N ILE A 30 -0.71 0.21 -4.09
CA ILE A 30 -1.51 -0.25 -2.96
C ILE A 30 -1.39 -1.77 -2.90
N PRO A 31 -0.67 -2.34 -1.91
CA PRO A 31 -0.65 -3.77 -1.69
C PRO A 31 -1.92 -4.23 -0.96
N ASN A 32 -2.20 -5.52 -1.02
CA ASN A 32 -3.18 -6.16 -0.16
C ASN A 32 -2.71 -6.19 1.31
N ARG A 33 -1.40 -6.34 1.50
CA ARG A 33 -0.70 -6.27 2.78
C ARG A 33 0.68 -5.66 2.58
N GLY A 34 1.05 -4.68 3.40
CA GLY A 34 2.37 -4.05 3.39
C GLY A 34 2.29 -2.53 3.26
N ALA A 35 3.46 -1.92 3.08
CA ALA A 35 3.63 -0.48 2.98
C ALA A 35 3.12 0.07 1.64
N TRP A 36 2.41 1.18 1.68
CA TRP A 36 2.02 1.91 0.47
C TRP A 36 3.21 2.71 -0.08
N ILE A 37 3.31 2.76 -1.40
CA ILE A 37 4.25 3.67 -2.08
C ILE A 37 3.43 4.67 -2.88
N GLU A 38 3.70 5.95 -2.64
CA GLU A 38 3.09 7.05 -3.37
C GLU A 38 4.20 7.79 -4.13
N VAL A 39 4.04 7.93 -5.42
CA VAL A 39 4.91 8.73 -6.30
C VAL A 39 4.19 10.02 -6.61
N GLU A 40 4.83 11.15 -6.39
CA GLU A 40 4.25 12.49 -6.63
C GLU A 40 5.21 13.32 -7.47
N THR A 41 4.66 14.08 -8.41
CA THR A 41 5.42 15.10 -9.14
C THR A 41 5.19 16.47 -8.49
N ASP A 42 6.25 17.18 -8.16
CA ASP A 42 6.21 18.51 -7.53
C ASP A 42 6.10 19.62 -8.60
N GLN A 43 5.78 20.84 -8.18
CA GLN A 43 5.74 22.06 -9.01
C GLN A 43 7.06 22.32 -9.76
N ASN A 44 8.18 21.89 -9.20
CA ASN A 44 9.51 21.96 -9.80
C ASN A 44 9.82 20.82 -10.77
N ASN A 45 8.81 19.99 -11.12
CA ASN A 45 8.95 18.80 -11.94
C ASN A 45 9.95 17.78 -11.38
N VAL A 46 9.99 17.65 -10.06
CA VAL A 46 10.80 16.69 -9.32
C VAL A 46 9.90 15.54 -8.90
N LEU A 47 10.38 14.31 -9.07
CA LEU A 47 9.68 13.10 -8.66
C LEU A 47 10.04 12.74 -7.21
N TRP A 48 9.03 12.71 -6.38
CA TRP A 48 9.14 12.34 -4.97
C TRP A 48 8.41 11.05 -4.68
N ILE A 49 8.96 10.26 -3.75
CA ILE A 49 8.32 9.04 -3.24
C ILE A 49 8.05 9.20 -1.75
N LYS A 50 6.87 8.77 -1.34
CA LYS A 50 6.48 8.60 0.06
C LYS A 50 6.20 7.12 0.33
N VAL A 51 6.77 6.61 1.41
CA VAL A 51 6.48 5.26 1.91
C VAL A 51 5.60 5.40 3.14
N ASP A 52 4.44 4.73 3.16
CA ASP A 52 3.46 4.79 4.25
C ASP A 52 3.12 6.22 4.70
N ARG A 53 3.00 7.16 3.74
CA ARG A 53 2.72 8.58 4.01
C ARG A 53 3.77 9.26 4.90
N LYS A 54 4.98 8.70 4.96
CA LYS A 54 6.11 9.29 5.68
C LYS A 54 6.72 10.45 4.87
N ARG A 55 7.86 10.97 5.34
CA ARG A 55 8.57 12.05 4.65
C ARG A 55 8.99 11.62 3.24
N LYS A 56 8.90 12.54 2.29
CA LYS A 56 9.27 12.31 0.89
C LYS A 56 10.78 12.12 0.72
N VAL A 57 11.13 11.25 -0.22
CA VAL A 57 12.50 10.98 -0.70
C VAL A 57 12.50 11.11 -2.21
N ALA A 58 13.65 11.48 -2.80
CA ALA A 58 13.78 11.54 -4.26
C ALA A 58 13.54 10.15 -4.89
N ALA A 59 12.83 10.10 -6.01
CA ALA A 59 12.55 8.83 -6.69
C ALA A 59 13.84 8.12 -7.12
N THR A 60 14.86 8.87 -7.53
CA THR A 60 16.19 8.37 -7.89
C THR A 60 16.92 7.73 -6.73
N ALA A 61 16.78 8.27 -5.50
CA ALA A 61 17.36 7.66 -4.32
C ALA A 61 16.72 6.29 -4.01
N LEU A 62 15.39 6.13 -4.16
CA LEU A 62 14.77 4.82 -3.96
C LEU A 62 15.21 3.83 -5.06
N LEU A 63 15.33 4.26 -6.31
CA LEU A 63 15.79 3.40 -7.40
C LEU A 63 17.25 2.97 -7.20
N ARG A 64 18.14 3.86 -6.73
CA ARG A 64 19.51 3.48 -6.37
C ARG A 64 19.53 2.51 -5.18
N ALA A 65 18.70 2.74 -4.18
CA ALA A 65 18.55 1.81 -3.07
C ALA A 65 18.06 0.41 -3.52
N PHE A 66 17.43 0.32 -4.68
CA PHE A 66 17.04 -0.95 -5.30
C PHE A 66 18.11 -1.52 -6.26
N GLY A 67 19.29 -0.90 -6.35
CA GLY A 67 20.44 -1.39 -7.09
C GLY A 67 20.61 -0.82 -8.50
N TYR A 68 19.82 0.19 -8.90
CA TYR A 68 20.03 0.85 -10.20
C TYR A 68 21.07 1.95 -10.11
N SER A 69 22.06 1.91 -11.01
CA SER A 69 23.02 3.00 -11.18
C SER A 69 22.37 4.25 -11.80
N THR A 70 23.01 5.40 -11.65
CA THR A 70 22.50 6.65 -12.24
C THR A 70 22.40 6.58 -13.77
N ASP A 71 23.34 5.90 -14.41
CA ASP A 71 23.36 5.76 -15.87
C ASP A 71 22.27 4.80 -16.36
N GLU A 72 22.02 3.73 -15.61
CA GLU A 72 20.89 2.84 -15.89
C GLU A 72 19.55 3.54 -15.73
N ILE A 73 19.39 4.35 -14.68
CA ILE A 73 18.19 5.18 -14.49
C ILE A 73 18.00 6.09 -15.71
N LYS A 74 19.01 6.87 -16.11
CA LYS A 74 18.92 7.74 -17.28
C LYS A 74 18.55 6.98 -18.55
N LYS A 75 19.15 5.82 -18.78
CA LYS A 75 18.88 4.96 -19.92
C LYS A 75 17.45 4.42 -19.93
N GLN A 76 16.95 3.96 -18.78
CA GLN A 76 15.61 3.39 -18.65
C GLN A 76 14.49 4.42 -18.88
N PHE A 77 14.73 5.69 -18.61
CA PHE A 77 13.74 6.76 -18.78
C PHE A 77 13.88 7.52 -20.10
N ALA A 78 14.92 7.25 -20.91
CA ALA A 78 15.23 8.01 -22.12
C ALA A 78 14.08 8.02 -23.16
N ASP A 79 13.28 6.97 -23.21
CA ASP A 79 12.15 6.81 -24.13
C ASP A 79 10.90 7.60 -23.72
N VAL A 80 10.72 7.87 -22.43
CA VAL A 80 9.52 8.54 -21.89
C VAL A 80 9.76 9.97 -21.43
N ASN A 81 11.01 10.36 -21.17
CA ASN A 81 11.41 11.68 -20.67
C ASN A 81 11.66 12.67 -21.82
N ASN A 82 10.74 12.73 -22.78
CA ASN A 82 10.89 13.47 -24.07
C ASN A 82 10.16 14.83 -24.08
N HIS A 83 9.92 15.43 -22.90
CA HIS A 83 9.30 16.76 -22.86
C HIS A 83 10.28 17.83 -23.37
N PRO A 84 9.88 18.76 -24.30
CA PRO A 84 10.81 19.68 -24.97
C PRO A 84 11.54 20.63 -24.03
N ASN A 85 10.95 20.96 -22.87
CA ASN A 85 11.50 21.97 -21.96
C ASN A 85 11.73 21.44 -20.52
N ILE A 86 11.39 20.18 -20.22
CA ILE A 86 11.42 19.67 -18.86
C ILE A 86 12.07 18.28 -18.85
N ASP A 87 13.14 18.17 -18.11
CA ASP A 87 13.77 16.88 -17.78
C ASP A 87 13.44 16.49 -16.34
N TYR A 88 12.48 15.58 -16.19
CA TYR A 88 12.01 15.12 -14.87
C TYR A 88 13.10 14.37 -14.10
N ILE A 89 13.91 13.58 -14.79
CA ILE A 89 14.95 12.75 -14.17
C ILE A 89 16.12 13.60 -13.75
N GLU A 90 16.60 14.50 -14.60
CA GLU A 90 17.71 15.41 -14.25
C GLU A 90 17.32 16.36 -13.12
N ASN A 91 16.08 16.89 -13.12
CA ASN A 91 15.57 17.70 -12.02
C ASN A 91 15.50 16.94 -10.70
N THR A 92 15.15 15.65 -10.76
CA THR A 92 15.11 14.80 -9.58
C THR A 92 16.50 14.47 -9.08
N LEU A 93 17.45 14.18 -9.97
CA LEU A 93 18.85 13.94 -9.65
C LEU A 93 19.52 15.14 -8.98
N LYS A 94 19.21 16.38 -9.41
CA LYS A 94 19.70 17.61 -8.78
C LYS A 94 19.20 17.80 -7.34
N LYS A 95 18.06 17.22 -6.99
CA LYS A 95 17.49 17.28 -5.63
C LYS A 95 17.85 16.07 -4.78
N ASP A 96 18.41 15.05 -5.39
CA ASP A 96 18.87 13.85 -4.71
C ASP A 96 20.23 14.12 -4.05
N ILE A 97 20.30 13.89 -2.75
CA ILE A 97 21.50 14.14 -1.93
C ILE A 97 22.46 12.94 -1.99
N SER A 98 21.92 11.75 -2.31
CA SER A 98 22.68 10.52 -2.31
C SER A 98 23.41 10.29 -3.64
N VAL A 99 24.60 9.75 -3.58
CA VAL A 99 25.42 9.41 -4.77
C VAL A 99 25.60 7.91 -4.91
N SER A 100 25.77 7.21 -3.80
CA SER A 100 25.99 5.74 -3.76
C SER A 100 24.71 4.98 -3.36
N GLU A 101 24.72 3.66 -3.58
CA GLU A 101 23.65 2.76 -3.15
C GLU A 101 23.47 2.81 -1.62
N ASP A 102 24.55 2.73 -0.86
CA ASP A 102 24.51 2.73 0.60
C ASP A 102 23.99 4.07 1.17
N GLU A 103 24.40 5.20 0.59
CA GLU A 103 23.87 6.50 0.97
C GLU A 103 22.38 6.61 0.68
N SER A 104 21.95 6.09 -0.46
CA SER A 104 20.53 6.03 -0.85
C SER A 104 19.71 5.16 0.10
N MET A 105 20.24 3.99 0.48
CA MET A 105 19.63 3.13 1.50
C MET A 105 19.48 3.85 2.85
N ILE A 106 20.52 4.55 3.29
CA ILE A 106 20.53 5.33 4.53
C ILE A 106 19.50 6.46 4.47
N GLU A 107 19.41 7.16 3.33
CA GLU A 107 18.44 8.24 3.14
C GLU A 107 17.00 7.71 3.20
N VAL A 108 16.69 6.62 2.53
CA VAL A 108 15.37 5.97 2.59
C VAL A 108 15.07 5.52 4.02
N TYR A 109 16.05 4.93 4.73
CA TYR A 109 15.88 4.51 6.12
C TYR A 109 15.53 5.67 7.04
N LYS A 110 16.27 6.80 6.96
CA LYS A 110 16.03 8.01 7.76
C LYS A 110 14.63 8.59 7.54
N ARG A 111 14.07 8.45 6.32
CA ARG A 111 12.70 8.91 6.03
C ARG A 111 11.64 7.98 6.63
N ILE A 112 11.91 6.67 6.63
CA ILE A 112 10.99 5.66 7.20
C ILE A 112 11.05 5.67 8.73
N ARG A 113 12.27 5.78 9.31
CA ARG A 113 12.51 5.77 10.76
C ARG A 113 13.34 6.98 11.20
N PRO A 114 12.70 8.14 11.33
CA PRO A 114 13.41 9.34 11.80
C PRO A 114 13.84 9.15 13.26
N GLY A 115 15.11 9.45 13.55
CA GLY A 115 15.68 9.36 14.90
C GLY A 115 16.49 8.11 15.20
N ASP A 116 16.39 7.05 14.39
CA ASP A 116 17.23 5.86 14.54
C ASP A 116 18.62 6.07 13.90
N LEU A 117 19.64 5.41 14.46
CA LEU A 117 20.97 5.34 13.86
C LEU A 117 20.90 4.56 12.54
N ALA A 118 21.14 5.26 11.45
CA ALA A 118 21.09 4.70 10.11
C ALA A 118 22.44 4.09 9.74
N MET A 119 22.53 2.76 9.81
CA MET A 119 23.63 1.96 9.24
C MET A 119 23.16 1.32 7.93
N ALA A 120 24.06 1.17 6.95
CA ALA A 120 23.73 0.61 5.64
C ALA A 120 23.11 -0.80 5.74
N ASP A 121 23.67 -1.68 6.58
CA ASP A 121 23.18 -3.05 6.77
C ASP A 121 21.76 -3.09 7.36
N ASN A 122 21.50 -2.23 8.35
CA ASN A 122 20.18 -2.10 8.95
C ASN A 122 19.16 -1.54 7.95
N ALA A 123 19.58 -0.58 7.13
CA ALA A 123 18.76 0.00 6.09
C ALA A 123 18.41 -1.03 5.02
N ARG A 124 19.40 -1.79 4.54
CA ARG A 124 19.21 -2.87 3.57
C ARG A 124 18.29 -3.96 4.11
N SER A 125 18.49 -4.40 5.35
CA SER A 125 17.63 -5.37 6.02
C SER A 125 16.18 -4.88 6.15
N LEU A 126 15.98 -3.59 6.50
CA LEU A 126 14.64 -3.00 6.60
C LEU A 126 13.94 -2.95 5.24
N VAL A 127 14.59 -2.43 4.20
CA VAL A 127 14.04 -2.30 2.85
C VAL A 127 13.68 -3.68 2.29
N ASN A 128 14.60 -4.65 2.39
CA ASN A 128 14.35 -6.02 1.94
C ASN A 128 13.17 -6.66 2.68
N SER A 129 13.11 -6.51 4.00
CA SER A 129 12.00 -7.07 4.79
C SER A 129 10.67 -6.37 4.51
N MET A 130 10.68 -5.09 4.14
CA MET A 130 9.47 -4.29 3.94
C MET A 130 8.82 -4.54 2.58
N PHE A 131 9.62 -4.71 1.51
CA PHE A 131 9.13 -4.76 0.14
C PHE A 131 9.27 -6.13 -0.54
N PHE A 132 10.33 -6.88 -0.22
CA PHE A 132 10.67 -8.11 -0.93
C PHE A 132 10.34 -9.38 -0.13
N ASN A 133 9.94 -9.25 1.13
CA ASN A 133 9.53 -10.39 1.94
C ASN A 133 8.02 -10.62 1.83
N PHE A 134 7.63 -11.80 1.32
CA PHE A 134 6.23 -12.18 1.17
C PHE A 134 5.43 -12.17 2.48
N ASP A 135 6.06 -12.44 3.62
CA ASP A 135 5.37 -12.42 4.91
C ASP A 135 4.93 -11.00 5.33
N ARG A 136 5.60 -9.97 4.81
CA ARG A 136 5.32 -8.56 5.13
C ARG A 136 4.66 -7.80 3.99
N TYR A 137 4.97 -8.15 2.75
CA TYR A 137 4.44 -7.48 1.55
C TYR A 137 3.74 -8.46 0.63
N ASP A 138 2.52 -8.16 0.25
CA ASP A 138 1.73 -8.99 -0.65
C ASP A 138 0.80 -8.12 -1.49
N LEU A 139 1.01 -8.08 -2.79
CA LEU A 139 0.12 -7.42 -3.75
C LEU A 139 -1.24 -8.13 -3.86
N GLY A 140 -1.28 -9.43 -3.51
CA GLY A 140 -2.45 -10.27 -3.74
C GLY A 140 -2.66 -10.61 -5.22
N ARG A 141 -3.47 -11.63 -5.50
CA ARG A 141 -3.79 -12.05 -6.88
C ARG A 141 -4.35 -10.92 -7.74
N VAL A 142 -5.24 -10.10 -7.17
CA VAL A 142 -5.88 -8.97 -7.86
C VAL A 142 -4.86 -7.88 -8.17
N GLY A 143 -3.93 -7.59 -7.25
CA GLY A 143 -2.86 -6.63 -7.48
C GLY A 143 -1.95 -7.06 -8.62
N VAL A 144 -1.49 -8.32 -8.62
CA VAL A 144 -0.66 -8.87 -9.71
C VAL A 144 -1.41 -8.83 -11.04
N TYR A 145 -2.69 -9.24 -11.07
CA TYR A 145 -3.52 -9.15 -12.27
C TYR A 145 -3.60 -7.73 -12.82
N LYS A 146 -3.84 -6.73 -11.96
CA LYS A 146 -3.91 -5.31 -12.39
C LYS A 146 -2.57 -4.80 -12.90
N PHE A 147 -1.47 -5.18 -12.25
CA PHE A 147 -0.13 -4.88 -12.76
C PHE A 147 0.11 -5.52 -14.13
N ASN A 148 -0.21 -6.83 -14.25
CA ASN A 148 -0.06 -7.54 -15.52
C ASN A 148 -0.86 -6.90 -16.66
N THR A 149 -2.12 -6.55 -16.40
CA THR A 149 -2.98 -5.92 -17.42
C THR A 149 -2.51 -4.52 -17.78
N LYS A 150 -2.00 -3.76 -16.82
CA LYS A 150 -1.60 -2.36 -17.04
C LYS A 150 -0.23 -2.24 -17.72
N PHE A 151 0.70 -3.12 -17.42
CA PHE A 151 2.07 -3.09 -17.92
C PHE A 151 2.40 -4.22 -18.91
N GLU A 152 1.40 -5.00 -19.31
CA GLU A 152 1.52 -6.10 -20.28
C GLU A 152 2.68 -7.07 -19.95
N LEU A 153 2.77 -7.48 -18.68
CA LEU A 153 3.88 -8.31 -18.20
C LEU A 153 3.87 -9.76 -18.73
N GLY A 154 2.81 -10.17 -19.43
CA GLY A 154 2.69 -11.50 -20.03
C GLY A 154 2.48 -12.65 -19.03
N LEU A 155 2.10 -12.33 -17.78
CA LEU A 155 1.89 -13.34 -16.74
C LEU A 155 0.58 -14.10 -16.95
N GLY A 156 0.62 -15.41 -16.81
CA GLY A 156 -0.55 -16.29 -16.84
C GLY A 156 -1.29 -16.35 -15.49
N ARG A 157 -2.50 -16.97 -15.51
CA ARG A 157 -3.32 -17.09 -14.28
C ARG A 157 -2.63 -17.81 -13.13
N LYS A 158 -1.76 -18.79 -13.42
CA LYS A 158 -1.01 -19.55 -12.41
C LYS A 158 0.03 -18.70 -11.73
N ASP A 159 0.69 -17.82 -12.49
CA ASP A 159 1.77 -16.95 -12.02
C ASP A 159 1.26 -15.90 -11.00
N PHE A 160 -0.07 -15.64 -10.95
CA PHE A 160 -0.66 -14.74 -9.95
C PHE A 160 -0.66 -15.31 -8.53
N GLU A 161 -0.42 -16.61 -8.38
CA GLU A 161 -0.32 -17.28 -7.09
C GLU A 161 1.11 -17.34 -6.57
N ASP A 162 2.08 -17.20 -7.45
CA ASP A 162 3.50 -17.28 -7.10
C ASP A 162 3.90 -16.15 -6.15
N LYS A 163 4.60 -16.52 -5.10
CA LYS A 163 5.03 -15.59 -4.05
C LYS A 163 5.95 -14.50 -4.60
N GLU A 164 6.80 -14.83 -5.56
CA GLU A 164 7.73 -13.90 -6.21
C GLU A 164 7.00 -12.81 -7.01
N ASN A 165 5.92 -13.17 -7.70
CA ASN A 165 5.11 -12.21 -8.42
C ASN A 165 4.24 -11.34 -7.50
N ARG A 166 3.99 -11.79 -6.28
CA ARG A 166 3.15 -11.10 -5.30
C ARG A 166 3.92 -10.12 -4.42
N VAL A 167 5.24 -10.16 -4.41
CA VAL A 167 6.07 -9.14 -3.78
C VAL A 167 6.34 -7.97 -4.71
N LEU A 168 6.76 -6.86 -4.15
CA LEU A 168 7.21 -5.72 -4.93
C LEU A 168 8.62 -6.03 -5.45
N SER A 169 8.83 -5.91 -6.76
CA SER A 169 10.16 -6.00 -7.35
C SER A 169 10.66 -4.61 -7.76
N PRO A 170 11.99 -4.41 -7.84
CA PRO A 170 12.57 -3.17 -8.34
C PRO A 170 12.02 -2.76 -9.71
N GLU A 171 11.83 -3.73 -10.62
CA GLU A 171 11.29 -3.51 -11.97
C GLU A 171 9.85 -2.97 -11.92
N LYS A 172 9.00 -3.50 -11.02
CA LYS A 172 7.63 -3.01 -10.86
C LYS A 172 7.59 -1.55 -10.43
N VAL A 173 8.49 -1.14 -9.54
CA VAL A 173 8.59 0.26 -9.10
C VAL A 173 9.11 1.13 -10.23
N MET A 174 10.11 0.66 -10.96
CA MET A 174 10.65 1.35 -12.15
C MET A 174 9.54 1.60 -13.19
N LEU A 175 8.75 0.57 -13.52
CA LEU A 175 7.62 0.68 -14.46
C LEU A 175 6.59 1.73 -14.02
N VAL A 176 6.26 1.75 -12.72
CA VAL A 176 5.30 2.74 -12.19
C VAL A 176 5.85 4.16 -12.30
N ILE A 177 7.12 4.38 -11.95
CA ILE A 177 7.73 5.71 -12.06
C ILE A 177 7.84 6.12 -13.53
N LYS A 178 8.22 5.20 -14.41
CA LYS A 178 8.29 5.42 -15.86
C LYS A 178 6.95 5.88 -16.43
N GLU A 179 5.87 5.22 -16.02
CA GLU A 179 4.51 5.59 -16.43
C GLU A 179 4.09 6.96 -15.87
N VAL A 180 4.49 7.32 -14.64
CA VAL A 180 4.25 8.67 -14.11
C VAL A 180 4.94 9.74 -14.95
N VAL A 181 6.18 9.49 -15.39
CA VAL A 181 6.90 10.41 -16.29
C VAL A 181 6.18 10.53 -17.61
N ARG A 182 5.79 9.38 -18.24
CA ARG A 182 5.03 9.35 -19.48
C ARG A 182 3.75 10.18 -19.38
N LEU A 183 2.96 9.98 -18.30
CA LEU A 183 1.71 10.71 -18.08
C LEU A 183 1.92 12.22 -17.88
N ASN A 184 3.01 12.61 -17.23
CA ASN A 184 3.36 14.03 -17.10
C ASN A 184 3.71 14.67 -18.46
N VAL A 185 4.24 13.88 -19.40
CA VAL A 185 4.57 14.35 -20.75
C VAL A 185 3.33 14.35 -21.66
N THR A 186 2.57 13.24 -21.68
CA THR A 186 1.41 13.05 -22.59
C THR A 186 0.13 13.73 -22.11
N GLN A 187 0.01 14.00 -20.81
CA GLN A 187 -1.20 14.57 -20.17
C GLN A 187 -2.45 13.73 -20.40
N ASP A 188 -2.30 12.40 -20.48
CA ASP A 188 -3.40 11.45 -20.66
C ASP A 188 -4.34 11.44 -19.43
N LYS A 189 -5.51 10.81 -19.59
CA LYS A 189 -6.50 10.70 -18.50
C LYS A 189 -5.98 9.81 -17.38
N PRO A 190 -6.02 10.27 -16.11
CA PRO A 190 -5.64 9.45 -14.96
C PRO A 190 -6.66 8.32 -14.71
N ASP A 191 -6.30 7.37 -13.82
CA ASP A 191 -7.21 6.32 -13.40
C ASP A 191 -8.37 6.89 -12.58
N ASP A 192 -9.56 6.34 -12.80
CA ASP A 192 -10.73 6.63 -11.97
C ASP A 192 -10.68 5.74 -10.70
N ILE A 193 -10.36 6.37 -9.58
CA ILE A 193 -10.19 5.67 -8.30
C ILE A 193 -11.55 5.29 -7.69
N ASP A 194 -12.61 6.06 -7.98
CA ASP A 194 -13.94 5.85 -7.40
C ASP A 194 -14.78 4.84 -8.17
N HIS A 195 -14.32 4.45 -9.35
CA HIS A 195 -14.91 3.36 -10.12
C HIS A 195 -14.94 2.06 -9.31
N LEU A 196 -16.08 1.36 -9.22
CA LEU A 196 -16.21 0.12 -8.44
C LEU A 196 -15.29 -1.03 -8.89
N GLY A 197 -14.76 -0.98 -10.10
CA GLY A 197 -13.68 -1.88 -10.54
C GLY A 197 -12.36 -1.67 -9.78
N ASN A 198 -12.16 -0.48 -9.19
CA ASN A 198 -10.99 -0.10 -8.40
C ASN A 198 -11.25 -0.09 -6.90
N ARG A 199 -12.47 -0.37 -6.49
CA ARG A 199 -12.87 -0.54 -5.10
C ARG A 199 -13.35 -1.98 -4.89
N ARG A 200 -13.05 -2.55 -3.72
CA ARG A 200 -13.48 -3.90 -3.36
C ARG A 200 -14.14 -3.94 -2.00
N ILE A 201 -14.98 -4.93 -1.79
CA ILE A 201 -15.62 -5.17 -0.50
C ILE A 201 -14.71 -6.10 0.32
N ARG A 202 -14.40 -5.66 1.53
CA ARG A 202 -13.75 -6.46 2.55
C ARG A 202 -14.80 -7.01 3.49
N ALA A 203 -15.05 -8.31 3.40
CA ALA A 203 -16.04 -9.00 4.24
C ALA A 203 -15.46 -9.35 5.63
N ILE A 204 -16.32 -9.82 6.52
CA ILE A 204 -16.00 -10.18 7.91
C ILE A 204 -14.83 -11.16 8.00
N GLY A 205 -14.76 -12.17 7.12
CA GLY A 205 -13.70 -13.18 7.14
C GLY A 205 -12.31 -12.56 7.04
N GLU A 206 -12.11 -11.62 6.11
CA GLU A 206 -10.84 -10.92 5.94
C GLU A 206 -10.51 -10.00 7.12
N LEU A 207 -11.51 -9.29 7.66
CA LEU A 207 -11.34 -8.40 8.81
C LEU A 207 -10.88 -9.19 10.04
N VAL A 208 -11.54 -10.30 10.35
CA VAL A 208 -11.20 -11.17 11.48
C VAL A 208 -9.85 -11.85 11.25
N GLN A 209 -9.58 -12.36 10.04
CA GLN A 209 -8.29 -12.97 9.69
C GLN A 209 -7.11 -12.02 9.95
N ASN A 210 -7.25 -10.75 9.57
CA ASN A 210 -6.20 -9.76 9.81
C ASN A 210 -5.94 -9.55 11.31
N ARG A 211 -6.98 -9.52 12.15
CA ARG A 211 -6.84 -9.40 13.60
C ARG A 211 -6.23 -10.65 14.22
N PHE A 212 -6.64 -11.81 13.74
CA PHE A 212 -6.08 -13.09 14.18
C PHE A 212 -4.58 -13.17 13.86
N ARG A 213 -4.17 -12.77 12.65
CA ARG A 213 -2.76 -12.69 12.25
C ARG A 213 -1.95 -11.78 13.15
N VAL A 214 -2.46 -10.60 13.50
CA VAL A 214 -1.79 -9.68 14.45
C VAL A 214 -1.62 -10.34 15.82
N GLY A 215 -2.64 -11.02 16.31
CA GLY A 215 -2.59 -11.78 17.56
C GLY A 215 -1.53 -12.89 17.54
N LEU A 216 -1.46 -13.66 16.44
CA LEU A 216 -0.45 -14.71 16.25
C LEU A 216 0.96 -14.16 16.17
N SER A 217 1.19 -13.05 15.45
CA SER A 217 2.52 -12.42 15.38
C SER A 217 2.98 -11.89 16.73
N ARG A 218 2.06 -11.36 17.56
CA ARG A 218 2.38 -10.97 18.95
C ARG A 218 2.74 -12.18 19.80
N MET A 219 1.99 -13.27 19.65
CA MET A 219 2.26 -14.53 20.37
C MET A 219 3.62 -15.12 19.95
N GLU A 220 3.91 -15.17 18.65
CA GLU A 220 5.21 -15.63 18.12
C GLU A 220 6.38 -14.86 18.72
N ARG A 221 6.29 -13.53 18.79
CA ARG A 221 7.33 -12.70 19.39
C ARG A 221 7.53 -13.04 20.86
N ILE A 222 6.45 -13.18 21.63
CA ILE A 222 6.52 -13.55 23.05
C ILE A 222 7.15 -14.94 23.23
N VAL A 223 6.83 -15.88 22.34
CA VAL A 223 7.42 -17.22 22.38
C VAL A 223 8.93 -17.14 22.11
N LYS A 224 9.36 -16.40 21.07
CA LYS A 224 10.77 -16.19 20.76
C LYS A 224 11.53 -15.55 21.93
N ASP A 225 10.96 -14.51 22.54
CA ASP A 225 11.54 -13.83 23.70
C ASP A 225 11.69 -14.78 24.90
N ARG A 226 10.69 -15.64 25.15
CA ARG A 226 10.76 -16.64 26.20
C ARG A 226 11.79 -17.73 25.92
N MET A 227 11.87 -18.20 24.66
CA MET A 227 12.86 -19.21 24.29
C MET A 227 14.29 -18.71 24.45
N SER A 228 14.54 -17.40 24.30
CA SER A 228 15.87 -16.81 24.52
C SER A 228 16.19 -16.56 26.00
N THR A 229 15.17 -16.50 26.88
CA THR A 229 15.33 -16.11 28.28
C THR A 229 15.32 -17.29 29.23
N TYR A 230 14.60 -18.38 28.92
CA TYR A 230 14.46 -19.54 29.78
C TYR A 230 15.49 -20.63 29.50
N GLU A 231 15.91 -21.35 30.51
CA GLU A 231 16.72 -22.54 30.38
C GLU A 231 15.96 -23.66 29.66
N ILE A 232 16.62 -24.32 28.72
CA ILE A 232 16.01 -25.30 27.81
C ILE A 232 15.37 -26.48 28.57
N ASP A 233 15.97 -26.91 29.65
CA ASP A 233 15.54 -28.08 30.45
C ASP A 233 14.18 -27.89 31.14
N ASN A 234 13.76 -26.65 31.34
CA ASN A 234 12.51 -26.27 32.02
C ASN A 234 11.39 -25.84 31.07
N LEU A 235 11.64 -25.89 29.73
CA LEU A 235 10.70 -25.45 28.72
C LEU A 235 9.64 -26.51 28.40
N THR A 236 8.39 -26.17 28.67
CA THR A 236 7.23 -26.96 28.18
C THR A 236 6.36 -26.11 27.25
N PRO A 237 5.67 -26.71 26.25
CA PRO A 237 4.79 -25.98 25.35
C PRO A 237 3.76 -25.10 26.08
N ASN A 238 3.20 -25.58 27.16
CA ASN A 238 2.22 -24.84 27.98
C ASN A 238 2.80 -23.58 28.66
N LYS A 239 4.09 -23.58 28.99
CA LYS A 239 4.77 -22.40 29.54
C LYS A 239 5.13 -21.39 28.46
N LEU A 240 5.41 -21.86 27.25
CA LEU A 240 5.79 -21.02 26.10
C LEU A 240 4.59 -20.34 25.46
N ILE A 241 3.55 -21.12 25.17
CA ILE A 241 2.41 -20.65 24.39
C ILE A 241 1.40 -19.97 25.32
N ASN A 242 1.09 -18.71 25.02
CA ASN A 242 0.05 -17.96 25.69
C ASN A 242 -0.99 -17.46 24.67
N ALA A 243 -2.22 -17.92 24.82
CA ALA A 243 -3.31 -17.55 23.91
C ALA A 243 -3.87 -16.12 24.15
N ARG A 244 -3.53 -15.45 25.25
CA ARG A 244 -4.07 -14.14 25.60
C ARG A 244 -3.88 -13.07 24.52
N PRO A 245 -2.73 -12.94 23.82
CA PRO A 245 -2.56 -11.95 22.78
C PRO A 245 -3.52 -12.14 21.60
N VAL A 246 -3.82 -13.40 21.25
CA VAL A 246 -4.77 -13.74 20.17
C VAL A 246 -6.20 -13.40 20.61
N ILE A 247 -6.60 -13.88 21.78
CA ILE A 247 -7.93 -13.59 22.34
C ILE A 247 -8.13 -12.09 22.52
N GLY A 248 -7.12 -11.37 23.03
CA GLY A 248 -7.16 -9.92 23.19
C GLY A 248 -7.36 -9.18 21.88
N SER A 249 -6.62 -9.56 20.83
CA SER A 249 -6.72 -8.93 19.50
C SER A 249 -8.10 -9.13 18.86
N VAL A 250 -8.66 -10.33 18.99
CA VAL A 250 -10.00 -10.63 18.46
C VAL A 250 -11.07 -9.92 19.28
N ARG A 251 -10.98 -9.94 20.62
CA ARG A 251 -11.92 -9.22 21.50
C ARG A 251 -11.90 -7.72 21.23
N GLU A 252 -10.72 -7.11 21.08
CA GLU A 252 -10.55 -5.70 20.73
C GLU A 252 -11.32 -5.34 19.46
N PHE A 253 -11.26 -6.20 18.43
CA PHE A 253 -11.99 -5.98 17.19
C PHE A 253 -13.51 -5.94 17.40
N PHE A 254 -14.07 -6.91 18.12
CA PHE A 254 -15.50 -6.98 18.35
C PHE A 254 -16.03 -5.87 19.28
N MET A 255 -15.22 -5.39 20.21
CA MET A 255 -15.64 -4.42 21.22
C MET A 255 -15.39 -2.96 20.83
N SER A 256 -14.35 -2.66 20.06
CA SER A 256 -13.92 -1.28 19.78
C SER A 256 -13.81 -0.91 18.32
N SER A 257 -14.03 -1.84 17.38
CA SER A 257 -14.00 -1.51 15.95
C SER A 257 -15.24 -0.74 15.52
N GLN A 258 -15.05 0.29 14.69
CA GLN A 258 -16.16 1.02 14.06
C GLN A 258 -17.04 0.14 13.16
N LEU A 259 -16.50 -0.98 12.66
CA LEU A 259 -17.22 -1.92 11.80
C LEU A 259 -18.01 -2.95 12.60
N SER A 260 -17.73 -3.11 13.88
CA SER A 260 -18.53 -3.94 14.80
C SER A 260 -19.58 -3.07 15.48
N GLN A 261 -20.84 -3.34 15.19
CA GLN A 261 -21.97 -2.53 15.65
C GLN A 261 -23.05 -3.38 16.28
N PHE A 262 -23.84 -2.80 17.17
CA PHE A 262 -25.07 -3.44 17.62
C PHE A 262 -26.00 -3.62 16.42
N MET A 263 -26.63 -4.78 16.33
CA MET A 263 -27.56 -5.07 15.26
C MET A 263 -28.90 -4.36 15.52
N ASP A 264 -29.42 -3.68 14.51
CA ASP A 264 -30.79 -3.13 14.54
C ASP A 264 -31.77 -4.28 14.52
N GLN A 265 -32.58 -4.44 15.56
CA GLN A 265 -33.54 -5.54 15.73
C GLN A 265 -35.00 -5.06 15.90
N VAL A 266 -35.32 -3.93 15.28
CA VAL A 266 -36.69 -3.37 15.35
C VAL A 266 -37.67 -4.28 14.59
N ASN A 267 -37.27 -4.76 13.44
CA ASN A 267 -38.00 -5.73 12.62
C ASN A 267 -37.02 -6.58 11.76
N PRO A 268 -37.50 -7.70 11.17
CA PRO A 268 -36.62 -8.56 10.35
C PRO A 268 -35.99 -7.85 9.16
N LEU A 269 -36.65 -6.86 8.57
CA LEU A 269 -36.13 -6.10 7.45
C LEU A 269 -34.96 -5.20 7.88
N ALA A 270 -35.02 -4.57 9.05
CA ALA A 270 -33.95 -3.77 9.61
C ALA A 270 -32.70 -4.61 9.90
N GLU A 271 -32.87 -5.85 10.39
CA GLU A 271 -31.77 -6.79 10.57
C GLU A 271 -31.08 -7.15 9.25
N LEU A 272 -31.89 -7.43 8.21
CA LEU A 272 -31.39 -7.80 6.89
C LEU A 272 -30.62 -6.63 6.26
N GLU A 273 -31.16 -5.44 6.33
CA GLU A 273 -30.53 -4.21 5.84
C GLU A 273 -29.18 -3.97 6.53
N HIS A 274 -29.14 -4.06 7.87
CA HIS A 274 -27.91 -3.88 8.63
C HIS A 274 -26.82 -4.91 8.26
N LYS A 275 -27.20 -6.17 8.02
CA LYS A 275 -26.27 -7.22 7.57
C LYS A 275 -25.71 -6.95 6.18
N ARG A 276 -26.46 -6.27 5.32
CA ARG A 276 -26.07 -5.94 3.94
C ARG A 276 -25.40 -4.57 3.80
N ARG A 277 -25.30 -3.81 4.87
CA ARG A 277 -24.68 -2.48 4.89
C ARG A 277 -23.20 -2.57 4.54
N ILE A 278 -22.73 -1.59 3.75
CA ILE A 278 -21.33 -1.42 3.34
C ILE A 278 -20.88 -0.06 3.87
N SER A 279 -19.72 -0.01 4.54
CA SER A 279 -19.11 1.21 5.06
C SER A 279 -17.79 1.51 4.37
N ALA A 280 -17.55 2.75 3.98
CA ALA A 280 -16.23 3.19 3.51
C ALA A 280 -15.28 3.57 4.66
N LEU A 281 -15.79 3.69 5.87
CA LEU A 281 -15.07 4.10 7.06
C LEU A 281 -14.34 2.92 7.73
N GLY A 282 -13.51 3.22 8.71
CA GLY A 282 -12.85 2.21 9.55
C GLY A 282 -11.38 1.99 9.20
N PRO A 283 -10.71 1.05 9.89
CA PRO A 283 -9.29 0.80 9.71
C PRO A 283 -8.94 0.35 8.29
N GLY A 284 -8.01 1.08 7.65
CA GLY A 284 -7.63 0.83 6.24
C GLY A 284 -8.61 1.40 5.21
N GLY A 285 -9.68 2.05 5.66
CA GLY A 285 -10.63 2.78 4.83
C GLY A 285 -10.43 4.29 4.91
N LEU A 286 -11.53 5.03 4.65
CA LEU A 286 -11.55 6.48 4.64
C LEU A 286 -11.77 7.03 6.06
N SER A 287 -11.11 8.14 6.39
CA SER A 287 -11.40 8.93 7.58
C SER A 287 -12.47 9.97 7.26
N ARG A 288 -13.40 10.25 8.19
CA ARG A 288 -14.47 11.24 8.01
C ARG A 288 -13.94 12.62 7.62
N ASP A 289 -12.86 13.06 8.26
CA ASP A 289 -12.27 14.38 8.06
C ASP A 289 -11.56 14.51 6.70
N ARG A 290 -11.22 13.40 6.05
CA ARG A 290 -10.54 13.34 4.75
C ARG A 290 -11.46 12.92 3.61
N ALA A 291 -12.75 12.77 3.86
CA ALA A 291 -13.74 12.46 2.84
C ALA A 291 -14.08 13.72 2.04
N GLY A 292 -13.51 13.84 0.84
CA GLY A 292 -13.89 14.86 -0.14
C GLY A 292 -15.30 14.64 -0.69
N PHE A 293 -15.81 15.60 -1.47
CA PHE A 293 -17.12 15.51 -2.11
C PHE A 293 -17.19 14.32 -3.08
N GLU A 294 -16.13 14.07 -3.85
CA GLU A 294 -16.06 13.00 -4.87
C GLU A 294 -16.35 11.60 -4.29
N VAL A 295 -15.93 11.34 -3.06
CA VAL A 295 -16.17 10.04 -2.40
C VAL A 295 -17.59 9.93 -1.83
N ARG A 296 -18.24 11.06 -1.56
CA ARG A 296 -19.61 11.12 -1.04
C ARG A 296 -20.66 11.09 -2.14
N ASP A 297 -20.26 11.43 -3.38
CA ASP A 297 -21.15 11.42 -4.53
C ASP A 297 -21.41 9.99 -5.03
N VAL A 298 -22.55 9.82 -5.68
CA VAL A 298 -22.91 8.55 -6.31
C VAL A 298 -22.21 8.44 -7.65
N HIS A 299 -21.22 7.55 -7.73
CA HIS A 299 -20.56 7.25 -8.98
C HIS A 299 -21.48 6.47 -9.93
N THR A 300 -21.33 6.66 -11.24
CA THR A 300 -22.17 5.98 -12.26
C THR A 300 -22.12 4.45 -12.15
N THR A 301 -20.99 3.89 -11.72
CA THR A 301 -20.83 2.43 -11.53
C THR A 301 -21.53 1.88 -10.28
N HIS A 302 -22.06 2.76 -9.41
CA HIS A 302 -22.84 2.34 -8.23
C HIS A 302 -24.23 1.84 -8.62
N TYR A 303 -24.81 2.34 -9.72
CA TYR A 303 -26.14 1.94 -10.16
C TYR A 303 -26.23 0.42 -10.42
N GLY A 304 -27.29 -0.18 -9.94
CA GLY A 304 -27.51 -1.63 -10.01
C GLY A 304 -26.65 -2.48 -9.05
N ARG A 305 -25.77 -1.85 -8.23
CA ARG A 305 -24.89 -2.54 -7.27
C ARG A 305 -25.04 -2.05 -5.85
N ILE A 306 -25.12 -0.74 -5.66
CA ILE A 306 -25.29 -0.08 -4.36
C ILE A 306 -26.59 0.70 -4.40
N CYS A 307 -27.41 0.59 -3.35
CA CYS A 307 -28.65 1.34 -3.26
C CYS A 307 -28.37 2.85 -3.11
N PRO A 308 -28.84 3.72 -4.02
CA PRO A 308 -28.52 5.14 -3.96
C PRO A 308 -29.27 5.88 -2.83
N ILE A 309 -30.32 5.28 -2.28
CA ILE A 309 -31.13 5.89 -1.18
C ILE A 309 -30.46 5.66 0.17
N ALA A 310 -29.70 4.57 0.32
CA ALA A 310 -29.08 4.16 1.58
C ALA A 310 -27.60 4.61 1.71
N THR A 311 -27.14 5.50 0.89
CA THR A 311 -25.77 6.04 0.96
C THR A 311 -25.62 7.15 1.98
#